data_46490bdd8291908728897a0b9967c496
#
_entry.id   46490bdd8291908728897a0b9967c496
#
_cell.length_a   1.000
_cell.length_b   1.000
_cell.length_c   1.000
_cell.angle_alpha   90.00
_cell.angle_beta   90.00
_cell.angle_gamma   90.00
#
_symmetry.space_group_name_H-M   'P 1'
#
loop_
_entity.id
_entity.type
_entity.pdbx_description
1 polymer ?
#
loop_
_entity_poly.entity_id
_entity_poly.type
_entity_poly.pdbx_seq_one_letter_code
_entity_poly.pdbx_strand_id
1 'polypeptide(L)'
;MTLHIVHLYKRWRGMGKSLGVVSADDLADVQELLSEAEFQLWCAMAVADQVHSLQVLRIFERLEPNAQRFDKCAALLHDVAKAVSPMSRMERSLATLGSFRRERWRWYRQHEEMGVNALLKVGSHQRTIDLVRRSAQDDVALHLYAADDSV
;
A
#
# COMPACT_ATOMS: atom_id res chain seq x y z
N MET A 1 10.95 -19.73 11.03
CA MET A 1 10.90 -18.37 10.48
C MET A 1 9.57 -17.66 10.73
N THR A 2 8.46 -18.33 10.68
CA THR A 2 7.10 -17.77 10.86
C THR A 2 6.81 -17.23 12.28
N LEU A 3 7.41 -17.78 13.32
CA LEU A 3 7.16 -17.37 14.71
C LEU A 3 7.77 -16.00 15.08
N HIS A 4 8.89 -15.61 14.48
CA HIS A 4 9.55 -14.33 14.76
C HIS A 4 8.78 -13.14 14.17
N ILE A 5 8.14 -13.32 13.01
CA ILE A 5 7.33 -12.31 12.34
C ILE A 5 6.08 -11.99 13.16
N VAL A 6 5.43 -13.01 13.72
CA VAL A 6 4.22 -12.85 14.56
C VAL A 6 4.52 -12.13 15.88
N HIS A 7 5.70 -12.34 16.48
CA HIS A 7 6.09 -11.64 17.71
C HIS A 7 6.47 -10.17 17.49
N LEU A 8 7.10 -9.83 16.38
CA LEU A 8 7.33 -8.43 15.98
C LEU A 8 6.00 -7.69 15.75
N TYR A 9 5.04 -8.35 15.11
CA TYR A 9 3.71 -7.83 14.85
C TYR A 9 2.94 -7.46 16.12
N LYS A 10 2.88 -8.35 17.11
CA LYS A 10 2.18 -8.08 18.38
C LYS A 10 2.77 -6.92 19.19
N ARG A 11 4.10 -6.73 19.12
CA ARG A 11 4.79 -5.64 19.80
C ARG A 11 4.55 -4.27 19.14
N TRP A 12 4.32 -4.27 17.86
CA TRP A 12 4.12 -3.05 17.07
C TRP A 12 2.68 -2.53 17.10
N ARG A 13 1.69 -3.41 17.21
CA ARG A 13 0.28 -3.03 17.36
C ARG A 13 0.00 -2.15 18.57
N GLY A 14 0.86 -2.18 19.59
CA GLY A 14 0.80 -1.30 20.76
C GLY A 14 1.34 0.11 20.51
N MET A 15 2.24 0.31 19.55
CA MET A 15 2.87 1.61 19.26
C MET A 15 2.14 2.42 18.18
N GLY A 16 1.31 1.78 17.35
CA GLY A 16 0.65 2.41 16.19
C GLY A 16 -0.68 3.12 16.48
N LYS A 17 -1.15 3.15 17.72
CA LYS A 17 -2.47 3.73 18.03
C LYS A 17 -2.53 5.26 18.13
N SER A 18 -1.42 5.98 17.96
CA SER A 18 -1.39 7.43 18.21
C SER A 18 -1.26 8.32 16.95
N LEU A 19 -1.26 7.80 15.74
CA LEU A 19 -0.90 8.60 14.57
C LEU A 19 -1.96 8.51 13.44
N GLY A 20 -3.06 9.23 13.62
CA GLY A 20 -4.00 9.55 12.53
C GLY A 20 -3.55 10.74 11.66
N VAL A 21 -2.28 11.13 11.69
CA VAL A 21 -1.76 12.31 10.97
C VAL A 21 -0.40 11.95 10.34
N VAL A 22 -0.21 12.36 9.09
CA VAL A 22 1.09 12.31 8.41
C VAL A 22 1.96 13.44 8.98
N SER A 23 3.14 13.12 9.51
CA SER A 23 4.07 14.11 10.01
C SER A 23 4.78 14.86 8.86
N ALA A 24 5.38 16.01 9.15
CA ALA A 24 6.18 16.74 8.16
C ALA A 24 7.41 15.93 7.71
N ASP A 25 8.03 15.18 8.61
CA ASP A 25 9.16 14.31 8.30
C ASP A 25 8.74 13.14 7.39
N ASP A 26 7.60 12.48 7.70
CA ASP A 26 7.06 11.44 6.82
C ASP A 26 6.75 11.96 5.42
N LEU A 27 6.20 13.18 5.32
CA LEU A 27 5.89 13.80 4.04
C LEU A 27 7.15 14.08 3.22
N ALA A 28 8.23 14.55 3.88
CA ALA A 28 9.52 14.77 3.23
C ALA A 28 10.13 13.44 2.73
N ASP A 29 10.10 12.39 3.54
CA ASP A 29 10.60 11.06 3.16
C ASP A 29 9.83 10.49 1.96
N VAL A 30 8.51 10.62 1.95
CA VAL A 30 7.68 10.19 0.82
C VAL A 30 8.01 10.99 -0.44
N GLN A 31 8.18 12.30 -0.32
CA GLN A 31 8.52 13.16 -1.45
C GLN A 31 9.91 12.85 -2.03
N GLU A 32 10.85 12.39 -1.23
CA GLU A 32 12.17 11.96 -1.69
C GLU A 32 12.10 10.61 -2.42
N LEU A 33 11.26 9.69 -1.96
CA LEU A 33 11.12 8.35 -2.55
C LEU A 33 10.35 8.37 -3.87
N LEU A 34 9.23 9.08 -3.93
CA LEU A 34 8.34 9.11 -5.09
C LEU A 34 8.80 10.13 -6.15
N SER A 35 8.47 9.88 -7.41
CA SER A 35 8.50 10.93 -8.42
C SER A 35 7.40 11.97 -8.13
N GLU A 36 7.52 13.17 -8.70
CA GLU A 36 6.51 14.22 -8.51
C GLU A 36 5.09 13.73 -8.86
N ALA A 37 4.93 13.01 -9.95
CA ALA A 37 3.63 12.51 -10.40
C ALA A 37 3.09 11.38 -9.48
N GLU A 38 3.96 10.50 -8.99
CA GLU A 38 3.60 9.49 -7.99
C GLU A 38 3.24 10.13 -6.64
N PHE A 39 3.97 11.16 -6.24
CA PHE A 39 3.68 11.92 -5.02
C PHE A 39 2.30 12.58 -5.07
N GLN A 40 1.91 13.15 -6.21
CA GLN A 40 0.57 13.71 -6.40
C GLN A 40 -0.52 12.62 -6.28
N LEU A 41 -0.30 11.42 -6.81
CA LEU A 41 -1.21 10.30 -6.61
C LEU A 41 -1.32 9.90 -5.14
N TRP A 42 -0.20 9.82 -4.44
CA TRP A 42 -0.18 9.51 -3.01
C TRP A 42 -0.89 10.58 -2.18
N CYS A 43 -0.68 11.85 -2.47
CA CYS A 43 -1.37 12.97 -1.82
C CYS A 43 -2.89 12.95 -2.05
N ALA A 44 -3.36 12.38 -3.16
CA ALA A 44 -4.80 12.21 -3.44
C ALA A 44 -5.46 11.09 -2.61
N MET A 45 -4.68 10.22 -1.97
CA MET A 45 -5.20 9.19 -1.08
C MET A 45 -5.82 9.81 0.18
N ALA A 46 -6.80 9.14 0.77
CA ALA A 46 -7.32 9.55 2.07
C ALA A 46 -6.20 9.47 3.13
N VAL A 47 -6.21 10.38 4.12
CA VAL A 47 -5.19 10.42 5.18
C VAL A 47 -5.00 9.07 5.88
N ALA A 48 -6.09 8.33 6.10
CA ALA A 48 -6.02 7.00 6.70
C ALA A 48 -5.24 6.00 5.82
N ASP A 49 -5.39 6.08 4.49
CA ASP A 49 -4.67 5.22 3.55
C ASP A 49 -3.20 5.65 3.41
N GLN A 50 -2.92 6.96 3.50
CA GLN A 50 -1.54 7.47 3.58
C GLN A 50 -0.82 6.96 4.84
N VAL A 51 -1.46 7.05 5.99
CA VAL A 51 -0.91 6.53 7.27
C VAL A 51 -0.69 5.02 7.19
N HIS A 52 -1.65 4.29 6.63
CA HIS A 52 -1.52 2.84 6.41
C HIS A 52 -0.32 2.52 5.51
N SER A 53 -0.16 3.20 4.38
CA SER A 53 0.97 2.99 3.46
C SER A 53 2.34 3.27 4.11
N LEU A 54 2.42 4.27 4.98
CA LEU A 54 3.62 4.55 5.76
C LEU A 54 3.92 3.43 6.78
N GLN A 55 2.91 2.86 7.40
CA GLN A 55 3.07 1.71 8.31
C GLN A 55 3.58 0.49 7.54
N VAL A 56 3.01 0.20 6.38
CA VAL A 56 3.48 -0.86 5.49
C VAL A 56 4.93 -0.65 5.09
N LEU A 57 5.30 0.56 4.65
CA LEU A 57 6.68 0.91 4.30
C LEU A 57 7.65 0.62 5.46
N ARG A 58 7.34 1.08 6.67
CA ARG A 58 8.19 0.89 7.85
C ARG A 58 8.37 -0.58 8.23
N ILE A 59 7.33 -1.40 8.11
CA ILE A 59 7.41 -2.84 8.34
C ILE A 59 8.25 -3.49 7.24
N PHE A 60 8.00 -3.14 6.00
CA PHE A 60 8.72 -3.65 4.85
C PHE A 60 10.23 -3.34 4.92
N GLU A 61 10.63 -2.13 5.26
CA GLU A 61 12.03 -1.73 5.43
C GLU A 61 12.77 -2.53 6.54
N ARG A 62 12.03 -3.00 7.55
CA ARG A 62 12.60 -3.87 8.59
C ARG A 62 12.78 -5.30 8.11
N LEU A 63 11.87 -5.79 7.26
CA LEU A 63 11.96 -7.12 6.66
C LEU A 63 13.00 -7.16 5.54
N GLU A 64 13.13 -6.07 4.80
CA GLU A 64 14.03 -5.88 3.67
C GLU A 64 14.87 -4.60 3.83
N PRO A 65 15.92 -4.60 4.68
CA PRO A 65 16.76 -3.42 4.89
C PRO A 65 17.47 -2.92 3.62
N ASN A 66 17.66 -3.81 2.64
CA ASN A 66 18.29 -3.51 1.36
C ASN A 66 17.29 -3.29 0.21
N ALA A 67 16.01 -3.11 0.53
CA ALA A 67 14.98 -2.85 -0.48
C ALA A 67 15.36 -1.67 -1.38
N GLN A 68 15.18 -1.86 -2.68
CA GLN A 68 15.43 -0.81 -3.66
C GLN A 68 14.36 0.27 -3.60
N ARG A 69 14.67 1.46 -4.14
CA ARG A 69 13.74 2.58 -4.18
C ARG A 69 12.37 2.18 -4.74
N PHE A 70 12.35 1.44 -5.84
CA PHE A 70 11.10 1.04 -6.50
C PHE A 70 10.26 0.04 -5.71
N ASP A 71 10.88 -0.78 -4.86
CA ASP A 71 10.17 -1.66 -3.92
C ASP A 71 9.50 -0.83 -2.83
N LYS A 72 10.16 0.21 -2.31
CA LYS A 72 9.62 1.15 -1.32
C LYS A 72 8.49 2.01 -1.91
N CYS A 73 8.62 2.44 -3.17
CA CYS A 73 7.53 3.11 -3.88
C CYS A 73 6.27 2.24 -3.93
N ALA A 74 6.42 0.94 -4.16
CA ALA A 74 5.29 0.01 -4.15
C ALA A 74 4.60 -0.08 -2.78
N ALA A 75 5.38 -0.05 -1.68
CA ALA A 75 4.81 -0.01 -0.34
C ALA A 75 3.95 1.24 -0.09
N LEU A 76 4.35 2.39 -0.63
CA LEU A 76 3.58 3.63 -0.52
C LEU A 76 2.35 3.67 -1.43
N LEU A 77 2.42 3.03 -2.59
CA LEU A 77 1.42 3.15 -3.67
C LEU A 77 0.50 1.94 -3.82
N HIS A 78 0.65 0.89 -2.96
CA HIS A 78 -0.14 -0.35 -3.11
C HIS A 78 -1.65 -0.11 -3.06
N ASP A 79 -2.09 0.88 -2.32
CA ASP A 79 -3.51 1.25 -2.14
C ASP A 79 -3.97 2.43 -3.01
N VAL A 80 -3.16 2.87 -3.98
CA VAL A 80 -3.47 4.04 -4.83
C VAL A 80 -4.78 3.89 -5.60
N ALA A 81 -5.25 2.67 -5.84
CA ALA A 81 -6.55 2.39 -6.43
C ALA A 81 -7.70 3.03 -5.64
N LYS A 82 -7.57 3.12 -4.32
CA LYS A 82 -8.58 3.76 -3.46
C LYS A 82 -8.71 5.27 -3.73
N ALA A 83 -7.63 5.94 -4.15
CA ALA A 83 -7.64 7.36 -4.50
C ALA A 83 -8.32 7.65 -5.84
N VAL A 84 -8.14 6.74 -6.81
CA VAL A 84 -8.66 6.91 -8.18
C VAL A 84 -10.01 6.26 -8.42
N SER A 85 -10.54 5.54 -7.43
CA SER A 85 -11.84 4.90 -7.51
C SER A 85 -12.97 5.89 -7.27
N PRO A 86 -14.04 5.86 -8.10
CA PRO A 86 -15.20 6.72 -7.91
C PRO A 86 -16.09 6.33 -6.71
N MET A 87 -15.78 5.21 -6.03
CA MET A 87 -16.60 4.72 -4.93
C MET A 87 -16.29 5.44 -3.61
N SER A 88 -17.35 5.88 -2.92
CA SER A 88 -17.25 6.47 -1.58
C SER A 88 -16.80 5.43 -0.52
N ARG A 89 -16.31 5.91 0.63
CA ARG A 89 -15.98 5.05 1.79
C ARG A 89 -17.16 4.18 2.22
N MET A 90 -18.39 4.72 2.12
CA MET A 90 -19.62 4.05 2.54
C MET A 90 -19.97 2.90 1.60
N GLU A 91 -19.79 3.08 0.29
CA GLU A 91 -20.00 2.04 -0.71
C GLU A 91 -18.98 0.90 -0.57
N ARG A 92 -17.72 1.23 -0.23
CA ARG A 92 -16.68 0.23 0.08
C ARG A 92 -17.03 -0.62 1.31
N SER A 93 -17.58 0.01 2.36
CA SER A 93 -18.01 -0.70 3.57
C SER A 93 -19.24 -1.58 3.33
N LEU A 94 -20.19 -1.13 2.50
CA LEU A 94 -21.36 -1.91 2.12
C LEU A 94 -20.99 -3.09 1.21
N ALA A 95 -20.02 -2.93 0.31
CA ALA A 95 -19.52 -4.01 -0.54
C ALA A 95 -18.86 -5.14 0.26
N THR A 96 -18.30 -4.84 1.44
CA THR A 96 -17.71 -5.86 2.35
C THR A 96 -18.77 -6.62 3.16
N LEU A 97 -19.96 -6.06 3.34
CA LEU A 97 -21.08 -6.67 4.08
C LEU A 97 -22.05 -7.45 3.20
N GLY A 98 -21.99 -7.28 1.88
CA GLY A 98 -22.89 -7.92 0.92
C GLY A 98 -22.49 -9.36 0.56
N SER A 99 -23.47 -10.27 0.51
CA SER A 99 -23.35 -11.71 0.24
C SER A 99 -22.97 -12.10 -1.20
N PHE A 100 -22.47 -11.19 -2.02
CA PHE A 100 -22.19 -11.43 -3.44
C PHE A 100 -20.72 -11.70 -3.73
N ARG A 101 -20.29 -12.96 -3.53
CA ARG A 101 -18.92 -13.41 -3.80
C ARG A 101 -18.42 -13.08 -5.22
N ARG A 102 -19.25 -13.21 -6.25
CA ARG A 102 -18.87 -12.99 -7.66
C ARG A 102 -18.66 -11.51 -8.00
N GLU A 103 -19.53 -10.63 -7.50
CA GLU A 103 -19.39 -9.18 -7.71
C GLU A 103 -18.19 -8.61 -6.97
N ARG A 104 -17.91 -9.14 -5.78
CA ARG A 104 -16.73 -8.78 -4.98
C ARG A 104 -15.42 -9.05 -5.72
N TRP A 105 -15.28 -10.22 -6.39
CA TRP A 105 -14.11 -10.53 -7.20
C TRP A 105 -13.95 -9.65 -8.44
N ARG A 106 -15.04 -9.29 -9.12
CA ARG A 106 -15.02 -8.32 -10.22
C ARG A 106 -14.57 -6.95 -9.74
N TRP A 107 -15.08 -6.51 -8.61
CA TRP A 107 -14.76 -5.24 -8.00
C TRP A 107 -13.29 -5.16 -7.58
N TYR A 108 -12.74 -6.19 -6.95
CA TYR A 108 -11.31 -6.28 -6.61
C TYR A 108 -10.42 -6.20 -7.85
N ARG A 109 -10.72 -6.93 -8.91
CA ARG A 109 -9.97 -6.88 -10.17
C ARG A 109 -10.01 -5.50 -10.83
N GLN A 110 -11.18 -4.86 -10.86
CA GLN A 110 -11.31 -3.50 -11.41
C GLN A 110 -10.52 -2.49 -10.59
N HIS A 111 -10.46 -2.63 -9.27
CA HIS A 111 -9.66 -1.78 -8.40
C HIS A 111 -8.16 -1.94 -8.63
N GLU A 112 -7.66 -3.17 -8.71
CA GLU A 112 -6.26 -3.43 -9.01
C GLU A 112 -5.88 -2.84 -10.37
N GLU A 113 -6.71 -3.04 -11.39
CA GLU A 113 -6.48 -2.47 -12.73
C GLU A 113 -6.49 -0.93 -12.73
N MET A 114 -7.36 -0.31 -11.97
CA MET A 114 -7.41 1.16 -11.86
C MET A 114 -6.13 1.72 -11.21
N GLY A 115 -5.65 1.09 -10.15
CA GLY A 115 -4.39 1.46 -9.51
C GLY A 115 -3.20 1.30 -10.44
N VAL A 116 -3.10 0.15 -11.12
CA VAL A 116 -2.06 -0.13 -12.11
C VAL A 116 -2.12 0.88 -13.27
N ASN A 117 -3.31 1.18 -13.78
CA ASN A 117 -3.46 2.16 -14.87
C ASN A 117 -3.05 3.58 -14.43
N ALA A 118 -3.32 3.95 -13.18
CA ALA A 118 -2.85 5.24 -12.64
C ALA A 118 -1.32 5.28 -12.58
N LEU A 119 -0.66 4.21 -12.12
CA LEU A 119 0.79 4.10 -12.07
C LEU A 119 1.43 4.11 -13.45
N LEU A 120 0.83 3.42 -14.42
CA LEU A 120 1.28 3.45 -15.83
C LEU A 120 1.20 4.87 -16.41
N LYS A 121 0.11 5.60 -16.16
CA LYS A 121 -0.08 6.97 -16.66
C LYS A 121 0.94 7.95 -16.11
N VAL A 122 1.38 7.79 -14.88
CA VAL A 122 2.39 8.66 -14.26
C VAL A 122 3.82 8.19 -14.53
N GLY A 123 4.01 7.11 -15.27
CA GLY A 123 5.32 6.60 -15.65
C GLY A 123 6.06 5.91 -14.50
N SER A 124 5.35 5.28 -13.59
CA SER A 124 5.97 4.50 -12.51
C SER A 124 6.86 3.38 -13.06
N HIS A 125 7.90 3.05 -12.32
CA HIS A 125 8.81 1.98 -12.70
C HIS A 125 8.09 0.62 -12.75
N GLN A 126 8.45 -0.22 -13.73
CA GLN A 126 7.80 -1.52 -13.94
C GLN A 126 7.80 -2.39 -12.68
N ARG A 127 8.91 -2.38 -11.92
CA ARG A 127 9.01 -3.11 -10.65
C ARG A 127 7.95 -2.66 -9.63
N THR A 128 7.72 -1.36 -9.50
CA THR A 128 6.66 -0.81 -8.64
C THR A 128 5.28 -1.32 -9.08
N ILE A 129 5.02 -1.30 -10.37
CA ILE A 129 3.75 -1.78 -10.95
C ILE A 129 3.55 -3.27 -10.69
N ASP A 130 4.57 -4.10 -10.91
CA ASP A 130 4.49 -5.55 -10.70
C ASP A 130 4.22 -5.90 -9.22
N LEU A 131 4.83 -5.16 -8.30
CA LEU A 131 4.59 -5.32 -6.86
C LEU A 131 3.18 -4.89 -6.47
N VAL A 132 2.70 -3.75 -6.95
CA VAL A 132 1.33 -3.27 -6.68
C VAL A 132 0.28 -4.23 -7.27
N ARG A 133 0.55 -4.78 -8.45
CA ARG A 133 -0.29 -5.82 -9.08
C ARG A 133 -0.23 -7.17 -8.37
N ARG A 134 0.70 -7.35 -7.42
CA ARG A 134 1.02 -8.64 -6.80
C ARG A 134 1.42 -9.75 -7.79
N SER A 135 2.01 -9.39 -8.92
CA SER A 135 2.50 -10.32 -9.94
C SER A 135 3.94 -10.79 -9.72
N ALA A 136 4.73 -10.06 -8.93
CA ALA A 136 6.08 -10.46 -8.53
C ALA A 136 6.03 -11.56 -7.46
N GLN A 137 6.98 -12.52 -7.50
CA GLN A 137 6.99 -13.69 -6.62
C GLN A 137 8.37 -13.93 -5.96
N ASP A 138 9.27 -12.97 -6.00
CA ASP A 138 10.56 -13.04 -5.31
C ASP A 138 10.40 -12.76 -3.80
N ASP A 139 11.45 -13.02 -3.03
CA ASP A 139 11.44 -12.87 -1.57
C ASP A 139 11.09 -11.44 -1.13
N VAL A 140 11.58 -10.43 -1.85
CA VAL A 140 11.29 -9.02 -1.58
C VAL A 140 9.78 -8.74 -1.74
N ALA A 141 9.18 -9.27 -2.80
CA ALA A 141 7.74 -9.17 -3.04
C ALA A 141 6.93 -9.84 -1.92
N LEU A 142 7.34 -11.04 -1.49
CA LEU A 142 6.69 -11.76 -0.41
C LEU A 142 6.76 -11.00 0.92
N HIS A 143 7.90 -10.35 1.21
CA HIS A 143 8.05 -9.51 2.39
C HIS A 143 7.16 -8.24 2.34
N LEU A 144 7.02 -7.63 1.16
CA LEU A 144 6.10 -6.51 0.98
C LEU A 144 4.65 -6.92 1.22
N TYR A 145 4.23 -8.05 0.64
CA TYR A 145 2.87 -8.56 0.82
C TYR A 145 2.60 -8.94 2.28
N ALA A 146 3.58 -9.54 2.96
CA ALA A 146 3.48 -9.83 4.39
C ALA A 146 3.39 -8.56 5.25
N ALA A 147 4.09 -7.50 4.87
CA ALA A 147 4.01 -6.20 5.54
C ALA A 147 2.60 -5.59 5.42
N ASP A 148 2.03 -5.61 4.21
CA ASP A 148 0.67 -5.13 3.95
C ASP A 148 -0.39 -5.95 4.71
N ASP A 149 -0.31 -7.27 4.65
CA ASP A 149 -1.25 -8.17 5.33
C ASP A 149 -1.16 -8.07 6.88
N SER A 150 -0.13 -7.43 7.42
CA SER A 150 0.13 -7.32 8.86
C SER A 150 -0.42 -6.05 9.51
N VAL A 151 -0.82 -5.05 8.75
CA VAL A 151 -1.38 -3.76 9.18
C VAL A 151 -2.87 -3.73 9.04
#